data_b30ab7a06a14b769c79337a50ccff1f9
#
_entry.id   b30ab7a06a14b769c79337a50ccff1f9
#
_cell.length_a   1.000
_cell.length_b   1.000
_cell.length_c   1.000
_cell.angle_alpha   90.00
_cell.angle_beta   90.00
_cell.angle_gamma   90.00
#
_symmetry.space_group_name_H-M   'P 1'
#
loop_
_entity.id
_entity.type
_entity.pdbx_description
1 polymer ?
#
loop_
_entity_poly.entity_id
_entity_poly.type
_entity_poly.pdbx_seq_one_letter_code
_entity_poly.pdbx_strand_id
1 'polypeptide(L)'
;MLKLLASVLTLTFALTGCGESPQPESSATSDSASAVNNTANATALTVYKSPTCGCCEDWITHMEGEGFEAAIEHPSRMATIKAELGIAPEYGSCHTGVSEEGYVFEGHVPAKLVRQFLDNPPENALGLAVPRMPVGSPGMEMGERFDPYDVLLLKTDGSSEIYARIETPEQQY
;
A
#
# COMPACT_ATOMS: atom_id res chain seq x y z
N MET A 1 -7.33 65.36 -9.01
CA MET A 1 -6.31 66.14 -8.27
C MET A 1 -5.23 65.16 -7.87
N LEU A 2 -4.10 65.16 -8.21
CA LEU A 2 -3.01 66.06 -8.57
C LEU A 2 -1.67 65.32 -8.32
N LYS A 3 -0.87 65.21 -9.39
CA LYS A 3 0.60 65.26 -9.51
C LYS A 3 1.44 64.09 -8.98
N LEU A 4 2.05 63.34 -9.89
CA LEU A 4 3.35 63.62 -10.58
C LEU A 4 4.52 63.82 -9.61
N LEU A 5 5.52 62.93 -9.67
CA LEU A 5 6.87 63.37 -10.08
C LEU A 5 7.79 62.13 -10.27
N ALA A 6 8.43 62.14 -11.40
CA ALA A 6 9.50 61.29 -11.86
C ALA A 6 10.84 61.62 -11.16
N SER A 7 11.74 60.66 -11.08
CA SER A 7 13.18 60.98 -11.13
C SER A 7 13.97 59.81 -11.69
N VAL A 8 14.50 60.03 -12.84
CA VAL A 8 15.52 59.30 -13.56
C VAL A 8 16.88 59.64 -12.92
N LEU A 9 17.68 58.62 -12.67
CA LEU A 9 19.12 58.84 -12.56
C LEU A 9 19.89 57.66 -13.15
N THR A 10 20.40 57.92 -14.35
CA THR A 10 21.43 57.16 -15.05
C THR A 10 22.80 57.44 -14.44
N LEU A 11 23.59 56.40 -14.24
CA LEU A 11 25.02 56.54 -14.17
C LEU A 11 25.74 55.34 -14.77
N THR A 12 26.35 55.57 -15.88
CA THR A 12 27.34 54.75 -16.60
C THR A 12 28.74 54.91 -15.96
N PHE A 13 29.52 53.82 -15.90
CA PHE A 13 30.98 53.79 -16.03
C PHE A 13 31.48 52.35 -16.14
N ALA A 14 31.97 51.94 -17.19
CA ALA A 14 33.23 51.79 -17.91
C ALA A 14 34.24 50.78 -17.31
N LEU A 15 34.45 49.71 -18.10
CA LEU A 15 35.66 48.95 -18.49
C LEU A 15 36.91 49.01 -17.57
N THR A 16 37.44 47.81 -17.22
CA THR A 16 38.73 47.26 -17.73
C THR A 16 39.19 46.11 -16.78
N GLY A 17 39.75 45.03 -17.33
CA GLY A 17 40.63 44.16 -16.58
C GLY A 17 40.60 42.71 -17.03
N CYS A 18 41.37 42.36 -18.07
CA CYS A 18 41.80 40.98 -18.34
C CYS A 18 42.60 40.44 -17.16
N GLY A 19 42.32 39.21 -16.78
CA GLY A 19 43.10 38.40 -15.84
C GLY A 19 42.83 36.95 -16.09
N GLU A 20 43.54 36.40 -17.05
CA GLU A 20 43.65 34.97 -17.34
C GLU A 20 44.55 34.36 -16.29
N SER A 21 44.06 33.32 -15.57
CA SER A 21 44.90 32.39 -14.83
C SER A 21 44.16 31.11 -14.50
N PRO A 22 44.85 29.99 -14.40
CA PRO A 22 44.38 28.69 -14.86
C PRO A 22 43.47 28.00 -13.84
N GLN A 23 42.50 27.29 -14.40
CA GLN A 23 41.59 26.37 -13.73
C GLN A 23 42.37 25.20 -13.14
N PRO A 24 42.12 24.80 -11.86
CA PRO A 24 42.33 23.43 -11.48
C PRO A 24 41.06 22.63 -11.85
N GLU A 25 41.27 21.62 -12.68
CA GLU A 25 40.32 20.57 -12.93
C GLU A 25 39.94 19.94 -11.59
N SER A 26 38.77 20.30 -11.07
CA SER A 26 38.12 19.57 -9.99
C SER A 26 37.26 18.49 -10.63
N SER A 27 37.81 17.29 -10.64
CA SER A 27 37.03 16.07 -10.92
C SER A 27 35.87 15.98 -9.95
N ALA A 28 34.70 16.46 -10.36
CA ALA A 28 33.44 16.15 -9.71
C ALA A 28 33.15 14.69 -10.02
N THR A 29 33.58 13.80 -9.14
CA THR A 29 32.97 12.49 -8.99
C THR A 29 31.50 12.71 -8.72
N SER A 30 30.70 12.52 -9.74
CA SER A 30 29.26 12.35 -9.60
C SER A 30 29.06 11.03 -8.84
N ASP A 31 28.94 11.12 -7.54
CA ASP A 31 28.25 10.10 -6.76
C ASP A 31 26.77 10.11 -7.21
N SER A 32 26.53 9.37 -8.30
CA SER A 32 25.22 8.82 -8.56
C SER A 32 24.93 7.89 -7.39
N ALA A 33 24.30 8.43 -6.35
CA ALA A 33 23.54 7.62 -5.42
C ALA A 33 22.53 6.83 -6.28
N SER A 34 22.92 5.62 -6.64
CA SER A 34 21.97 4.61 -7.12
C SER A 34 20.90 4.51 -6.08
N ALA A 35 19.76 5.16 -6.33
CA ALA A 35 18.52 4.77 -5.70
C ALA A 35 18.38 3.28 -6.02
N VAL A 36 18.68 2.45 -5.03
CA VAL A 36 18.41 1.02 -5.09
C VAL A 36 16.90 0.95 -5.21
N ASN A 37 16.40 0.79 -6.44
CA ASN A 37 15.03 0.41 -6.68
C ASN A 37 14.86 -0.95 -6.00
N ASN A 38 14.30 -0.92 -4.81
CA ASN A 38 13.95 -2.10 -4.02
C ASN A 38 12.66 -2.77 -4.57
N THR A 39 12.42 -2.64 -5.88
CA THR A 39 11.30 -3.25 -6.61
C THR A 39 11.54 -4.74 -6.95
N ALA A 40 12.67 -5.33 -6.52
CA ALA A 40 13.01 -6.69 -6.93
C ALA A 40 12.33 -7.80 -6.09
N ASN A 41 11.48 -7.47 -5.08
CA ASN A 41 10.82 -8.48 -4.22
C ASN A 41 9.46 -8.01 -3.65
N ALA A 42 8.78 -7.07 -4.29
CA ALA A 42 7.43 -6.74 -3.85
C ALA A 42 6.48 -7.88 -4.25
N THR A 43 5.68 -8.35 -3.29
CA THR A 43 4.66 -9.37 -3.54
C THR A 43 3.43 -8.69 -4.14
N ALA A 44 3.09 -9.01 -5.39
CA ALA A 44 1.97 -8.40 -6.10
C ALA A 44 0.63 -8.99 -5.65
N LEU A 45 -0.35 -8.11 -5.48
CA LEU A 45 -1.76 -8.46 -5.20
C LEU A 45 -2.66 -7.70 -6.17
N THR A 46 -3.67 -8.39 -6.74
CA THR A 46 -4.81 -7.72 -7.36
C THR A 46 -5.88 -7.50 -6.30
N VAL A 47 -6.30 -6.25 -6.07
CA VAL A 47 -7.25 -5.90 -5.02
C VAL A 47 -8.58 -5.46 -5.64
N TYR A 48 -9.61 -6.29 -5.49
CA TYR A 48 -10.98 -6.00 -5.90
C TYR A 48 -11.71 -5.25 -4.79
N LYS A 49 -12.19 -4.04 -5.06
CA LYS A 49 -12.90 -3.19 -4.09
C LYS A 49 -13.89 -2.24 -4.76
N SER A 50 -14.82 -1.70 -3.97
CA SER A 50 -15.63 -0.56 -4.41
C SER A 50 -14.76 0.69 -4.57
N PRO A 51 -14.98 1.55 -5.58
CA PRO A 51 -14.24 2.80 -5.75
C PRO A 51 -14.42 3.78 -4.59
N THR A 52 -15.48 3.62 -3.78
CA THR A 52 -15.80 4.51 -2.64
C THR A 52 -15.47 3.91 -1.28
N CYS A 53 -14.77 2.77 -1.23
CA CYS A 53 -14.41 2.11 0.02
C CYS A 53 -13.15 2.73 0.63
N GLY A 54 -13.29 3.65 1.61
CA GLY A 54 -12.16 4.32 2.28
C GLY A 54 -11.30 3.34 3.09
N CYS A 55 -11.91 2.51 3.94
CA CYS A 55 -11.16 1.53 4.75
C CYS A 55 -10.39 0.50 3.89
N CYS A 56 -10.85 0.26 2.65
CA CYS A 56 -10.09 -0.59 1.72
C CYS A 56 -8.81 0.11 1.23
N GLU A 57 -8.84 1.45 1.03
CA GLU A 57 -7.63 2.22 0.72
C GLU A 57 -6.64 2.21 1.89
N ASP A 58 -7.14 2.34 3.11
CA ASP A 58 -6.31 2.30 4.30
C ASP A 58 -5.67 0.90 4.47
N TRP A 59 -6.40 -0.19 4.17
CA TRP A 59 -5.83 -1.53 4.13
C TRP A 59 -4.76 -1.69 3.04
N ILE A 60 -4.99 -1.15 1.84
CA ILE A 60 -3.99 -1.16 0.76
C ILE A 60 -2.73 -0.42 1.22
N THR A 61 -2.87 0.76 1.85
CA THR A 61 -1.74 1.51 2.41
C THR A 61 -0.96 0.69 3.44
N HIS A 62 -1.66 -0.07 4.31
CA HIS A 62 -1.04 -1.00 5.24
C HIS A 62 -0.23 -2.09 4.51
N MET A 63 -0.79 -2.70 3.47
CA MET A 63 -0.12 -3.73 2.67
C MET A 63 1.13 -3.18 1.96
N GLU A 64 1.02 -1.99 1.35
CA GLU A 64 2.14 -1.32 0.66
C GLU A 64 3.26 -0.93 1.64
N GLY A 65 2.90 -0.48 2.85
CA GLY A 65 3.85 -0.20 3.94
C GLY A 65 4.66 -1.43 4.36
N GLU A 66 4.11 -2.62 4.16
CA GLU A 66 4.73 -3.91 4.44
C GLU A 66 5.37 -4.55 3.19
N GLY A 67 5.48 -3.82 2.07
CA GLY A 67 6.21 -4.23 0.87
C GLY A 67 5.42 -5.09 -0.10
N PHE A 68 4.09 -5.00 -0.08
CA PHE A 68 3.24 -5.52 -1.15
C PHE A 68 3.04 -4.46 -2.24
N GLU A 69 2.69 -4.89 -3.45
CA GLU A 69 2.24 -4.02 -4.53
C GLU A 69 0.77 -4.33 -4.84
N ALA A 70 -0.10 -3.32 -4.82
CA ALA A 70 -1.52 -3.48 -5.05
C ALA A 70 -1.94 -2.97 -6.45
N ALA A 71 -2.41 -3.86 -7.32
CA ALA A 71 -3.14 -3.51 -8.52
C ALA A 71 -4.64 -3.44 -8.20
N ILE A 72 -5.26 -2.26 -8.32
CA ILE A 72 -6.63 -2.03 -7.86
C ILE A 72 -7.62 -2.22 -9.00
N GLU A 73 -8.66 -3.03 -8.75
CA GLU A 73 -9.75 -3.30 -9.67
C GLU A 73 -11.10 -2.94 -9.05
N HIS A 74 -11.99 -2.37 -9.88
CA HIS A 74 -13.33 -1.93 -9.47
C HIS A 74 -14.43 -2.69 -10.21
N PRO A 75 -14.73 -3.94 -9.82
CA PRO A 75 -15.76 -4.72 -10.47
C PRO A 75 -17.15 -4.13 -10.22
N SER A 76 -18.03 -4.24 -11.21
CA SER A 76 -19.41 -3.76 -11.09
C SER A 76 -20.24 -4.51 -10.04
N ARG A 77 -19.84 -5.74 -9.71
CA ARG A 77 -20.48 -6.61 -8.69
C ARG A 77 -19.44 -7.42 -7.91
N MET A 78 -19.10 -6.97 -6.73
CA MET A 78 -18.17 -7.66 -5.83
C MET A 78 -18.60 -9.10 -5.51
N ALA A 79 -19.90 -9.32 -5.28
CA ALA A 79 -20.40 -10.66 -4.96
C ALA A 79 -20.13 -11.69 -6.07
N THR A 80 -20.12 -11.27 -7.35
CA THR A 80 -19.80 -12.15 -8.47
C THR A 80 -18.33 -12.55 -8.43
N ILE A 81 -17.42 -11.59 -8.24
CA ILE A 81 -15.98 -11.86 -8.13
C ILE A 81 -15.69 -12.80 -6.96
N LYS A 82 -16.27 -12.55 -5.78
CA LYS A 82 -16.09 -13.42 -4.61
C LYS A 82 -16.57 -14.86 -4.87
N ALA A 83 -17.70 -15.01 -5.51
CA ALA A 83 -18.22 -16.34 -5.88
C ALA A 83 -17.33 -17.07 -6.89
N GLU A 84 -16.79 -16.35 -7.90
CA GLU A 84 -15.85 -16.91 -8.88
C GLU A 84 -14.52 -17.31 -8.24
N LEU A 85 -14.09 -16.58 -7.19
CA LEU A 85 -12.92 -16.89 -6.39
C LEU A 85 -13.16 -17.99 -5.33
N GLY A 86 -14.37 -18.53 -5.23
CA GLY A 86 -14.71 -19.60 -4.28
C GLY A 86 -14.96 -19.12 -2.85
N ILE A 87 -15.13 -17.82 -2.62
CA ILE A 87 -15.38 -17.26 -1.29
C ILE A 87 -16.87 -17.38 -0.98
N ALA A 88 -17.22 -18.15 0.04
CA ALA A 88 -18.60 -18.29 0.48
C ALA A 88 -19.11 -17.00 1.15
N PRO A 89 -20.41 -16.66 1.00
CA PRO A 89 -20.96 -15.38 1.48
C PRO A 89 -20.74 -15.09 2.96
N GLU A 90 -20.68 -16.10 3.82
CA GLU A 90 -20.43 -15.97 5.26
C GLU A 90 -19.02 -15.44 5.60
N TYR A 91 -18.05 -15.61 4.70
CA TYR A 91 -16.68 -15.10 4.87
C TYR A 91 -16.50 -13.69 4.27
N GLY A 92 -17.52 -13.19 3.58
CA GLY A 92 -17.46 -11.93 2.85
C GLY A 92 -17.16 -10.71 3.71
N SER A 93 -16.31 -9.82 3.18
CA SER A 93 -15.96 -8.51 3.71
C SER A 93 -16.04 -7.44 2.61
N CYS A 94 -15.36 -6.30 2.75
CA CYS A 94 -15.50 -5.17 1.83
C CYS A 94 -14.61 -5.25 0.58
N HIS A 95 -13.50 -5.98 0.61
CA HIS A 95 -12.57 -6.17 -0.50
C HIS A 95 -11.98 -7.58 -0.52
N THR A 96 -11.30 -7.91 -1.61
CA THR A 96 -10.61 -9.18 -1.80
C THR A 96 -9.27 -8.92 -2.47
N GLY A 97 -8.16 -9.26 -1.81
CA GLY A 97 -6.84 -9.36 -2.43
C GLY A 97 -6.65 -10.74 -3.07
N VAL A 98 -5.94 -10.81 -4.19
CA VAL A 98 -5.59 -12.07 -4.85
C VAL A 98 -4.12 -12.04 -5.23
N SER A 99 -3.35 -13.05 -4.80
CA SER A 99 -1.96 -13.19 -5.19
C SER A 99 -1.79 -13.70 -6.62
N GLU A 100 -0.58 -13.64 -7.17
CA GLU A 100 -0.27 -14.18 -8.50
C GLU A 100 -0.53 -15.69 -8.61
N GLU A 101 -0.38 -16.43 -7.51
CA GLU A 101 -0.67 -17.87 -7.42
C GLU A 101 -2.18 -18.17 -7.28
N GLY A 102 -3.02 -17.13 -7.12
CA GLY A 102 -4.47 -17.26 -7.01
C GLY A 102 -5.01 -17.44 -5.60
N TYR A 103 -4.18 -17.29 -4.55
CA TYR A 103 -4.66 -17.28 -3.17
C TYR A 103 -5.46 -16.01 -2.86
N VAL A 104 -6.54 -16.16 -2.10
CA VAL A 104 -7.43 -15.04 -1.76
C VAL A 104 -7.18 -14.53 -0.34
N PHE A 105 -7.29 -13.21 -0.18
CA PHE A 105 -7.21 -12.52 1.11
C PHE A 105 -8.45 -11.64 1.24
N GLU A 106 -9.44 -12.15 1.97
CA GLU A 106 -10.75 -11.52 2.07
C GLU A 106 -10.82 -10.60 3.29
N GLY A 107 -11.07 -9.31 3.05
CA GLY A 107 -11.18 -8.30 4.11
C GLY A 107 -9.83 -7.90 4.71
N HIS A 108 -9.88 -7.41 5.95
CA HIS A 108 -8.78 -6.72 6.61
C HIS A 108 -7.74 -7.67 7.23
N VAL A 109 -7.22 -8.61 6.43
CA VAL A 109 -6.17 -9.55 6.84
C VAL A 109 -4.86 -8.80 7.06
N PRO A 110 -4.19 -8.94 8.23
CA PRO A 110 -2.89 -8.32 8.47
C PRO A 110 -1.81 -8.75 7.47
N ALA A 111 -1.03 -7.82 6.95
CA ALA A 111 0.04 -8.07 5.98
C ALA A 111 1.04 -9.13 6.44
N LYS A 112 1.39 -9.10 7.73
CA LYS A 112 2.22 -10.12 8.40
C LYS A 112 1.69 -11.54 8.17
N LEU A 113 0.38 -11.73 8.32
CA LEU A 113 -0.24 -13.06 8.15
C LEU A 113 -0.37 -13.44 6.68
N VAL A 114 -0.61 -12.46 5.78
CA VAL A 114 -0.55 -12.69 4.34
C VAL A 114 0.83 -13.19 3.93
N ARG A 115 1.91 -12.57 4.41
CA ARG A 115 3.28 -12.98 4.14
C ARG A 115 3.56 -14.38 4.67
N GLN A 116 3.23 -14.63 5.95
CA GLN A 116 3.42 -15.96 6.56
C GLN A 116 2.68 -17.06 5.80
N PHE A 117 1.48 -16.77 5.31
CA PHE A 117 0.70 -17.69 4.49
C PHE A 117 1.38 -17.96 3.14
N LEU A 118 1.81 -16.91 2.44
CA LEU A 118 2.45 -17.03 1.12
C LEU A 118 3.82 -17.73 1.19
N ASP A 119 4.55 -17.58 2.30
CA ASP A 119 5.82 -18.28 2.51
C ASP A 119 5.64 -19.79 2.65
N ASN A 120 4.51 -20.27 3.17
CA ASN A 120 4.22 -21.69 3.34
C ASN A 120 2.71 -21.97 3.34
N PRO A 121 2.06 -21.92 2.17
CA PRO A 121 0.61 -22.12 2.08
C PRO A 121 0.22 -23.52 2.54
N PRO A 122 -0.80 -23.67 3.44
CA PRO A 122 -1.30 -24.96 3.84
C PRO A 122 -1.89 -25.75 2.67
N GLU A 123 -1.87 -27.10 2.76
CA GLU A 123 -2.51 -27.94 1.76
C GLU A 123 -4.03 -27.64 1.66
N ASN A 124 -4.55 -27.64 0.43
CA ASN A 124 -5.94 -27.31 0.11
C ASN A 124 -6.41 -25.91 0.56
N ALA A 125 -5.47 -25.00 0.85
CA ALA A 125 -5.82 -23.62 1.17
C ALA A 125 -6.39 -22.91 -0.07
N LEU A 126 -7.49 -22.18 0.14
CA LEU A 126 -7.99 -21.16 -0.77
C LEU A 126 -7.32 -19.79 -0.45
N GLY A 127 -7.12 -19.51 0.83
CA GLY A 127 -6.54 -18.26 1.30
C GLY A 127 -6.91 -17.94 2.75
N LEU A 128 -6.88 -16.65 3.10
CA LEU A 128 -7.24 -16.17 4.43
C LEU A 128 -8.46 -15.23 4.37
N ALA A 129 -9.20 -15.15 5.47
CA ALA A 129 -10.31 -14.21 5.61
C ALA A 129 -10.37 -13.58 7.00
N VAL A 130 -10.70 -12.29 7.03
CA VAL A 130 -11.24 -11.58 8.20
C VAL A 130 -12.67 -11.18 7.86
N PRO A 131 -13.67 -12.04 8.20
CA PRO A 131 -15.07 -11.76 7.89
C PRO A 131 -15.54 -10.48 8.57
N ARG A 132 -16.42 -9.74 7.90
CA ARG A 132 -16.91 -8.43 8.37
C ARG A 132 -15.78 -7.39 8.36
N MET A 133 -15.77 -6.50 9.34
CA MET A 133 -14.81 -5.40 9.47
C MET A 133 -14.59 -5.12 10.96
N PRO A 134 -13.78 -5.95 11.66
CA PRO A 134 -13.51 -5.74 13.09
C PRO A 134 -12.87 -4.39 13.34
N VAL A 135 -13.34 -3.67 14.34
CA VAL A 135 -12.75 -2.39 14.75
C VAL A 135 -11.30 -2.60 15.19
N GLY A 136 -10.39 -1.82 14.64
CA GLY A 136 -8.95 -1.92 14.95
C GLY A 136 -8.18 -2.92 14.10
N SER A 137 -8.84 -3.68 13.18
CA SER A 137 -8.10 -4.42 12.14
C SER A 137 -7.43 -3.45 11.17
N PRO A 138 -6.37 -3.85 10.43
CA PRO A 138 -5.62 -2.93 9.54
C PRO A 138 -6.53 -2.20 8.56
N GLY A 139 -6.52 -0.85 8.59
CA GLY A 139 -7.42 0.01 7.81
C GLY A 139 -8.79 0.23 8.45
N MET A 140 -9.03 -0.32 9.65
CA MET A 140 -10.26 -0.13 10.44
C MET A 140 -9.96 0.44 11.83
N GLU A 141 -8.83 1.12 11.97
CA GLU A 141 -8.41 1.74 13.23
C GLU A 141 -9.35 2.91 13.59
N MET A 142 -9.83 2.92 14.83
CA MET A 142 -10.72 3.95 15.38
C MET A 142 -10.21 4.42 16.75
N GLY A 143 -9.10 5.16 16.76
CA GLY A 143 -8.41 5.58 17.96
C GLY A 143 -7.86 4.36 18.72
N GLU A 144 -8.12 4.28 20.03
CA GLU A 144 -7.65 3.17 20.89
C GLU A 144 -8.62 1.96 20.93
N ARG A 145 -9.71 2.01 20.15
CA ARG A 145 -10.69 0.92 20.13
C ARG A 145 -10.17 -0.25 19.33
N PHE A 146 -10.30 -1.44 19.91
CA PHE A 146 -9.91 -2.70 19.29
C PHE A 146 -10.88 -3.81 19.69
N ASP A 147 -11.41 -4.52 18.70
CA ASP A 147 -12.21 -5.72 18.91
C ASP A 147 -11.37 -6.95 18.51
N PRO A 148 -11.09 -7.91 19.43
CA PRO A 148 -10.39 -9.14 19.08
C PRO A 148 -11.12 -9.89 17.95
N TYR A 149 -10.34 -10.49 17.04
CA TYR A 149 -10.90 -11.20 15.89
C TYR A 149 -10.09 -12.42 15.47
N ASP A 150 -10.75 -13.32 14.76
CA ASP A 150 -10.11 -14.48 14.16
C ASP A 150 -9.79 -14.20 12.69
N VAL A 151 -8.60 -14.62 12.26
CA VAL A 151 -8.23 -14.79 10.86
C VAL A 151 -8.49 -16.25 10.51
N LEU A 152 -9.32 -16.48 9.52
CA LEU A 152 -9.72 -17.81 9.08
C LEU A 152 -8.85 -18.29 7.93
N LEU A 153 -8.43 -19.53 7.94
CA LEU A 153 -7.97 -20.27 6.78
C LEU A 153 -9.19 -20.75 6.00
N LEU A 154 -9.36 -20.27 4.78
CA LEU A 154 -10.36 -20.78 3.84
C LEU A 154 -9.79 -21.96 3.07
N LYS A 155 -10.59 -23.01 2.85
CA LYS A 155 -10.19 -24.21 2.12
C LYS A 155 -10.97 -24.36 0.81
N THR A 156 -10.37 -25.05 -0.13
CA THR A 156 -10.94 -25.27 -1.47
C THR A 156 -12.21 -26.12 -1.46
N ASP A 157 -12.49 -26.84 -0.38
CA ASP A 157 -13.74 -27.59 -0.16
C ASP A 157 -14.88 -26.74 0.43
N GLY A 158 -14.64 -25.42 0.65
CA GLY A 158 -15.57 -24.45 1.21
C GLY A 158 -15.61 -24.43 2.74
N SER A 159 -14.84 -25.28 3.42
CA SER A 159 -14.70 -25.24 4.87
C SER A 159 -13.70 -24.15 5.32
N SER A 160 -13.70 -23.85 6.61
CA SER A 160 -12.71 -22.97 7.20
C SER A 160 -12.25 -23.45 8.57
N GLU A 161 -11.10 -22.97 9.02
CA GLU A 161 -10.60 -23.12 10.37
C GLU A 161 -9.89 -21.86 10.84
N ILE A 162 -9.66 -21.71 12.14
CA ILE A 162 -8.91 -20.55 12.67
C ILE A 162 -7.44 -20.70 12.30
N TYR A 163 -6.92 -19.74 11.52
CA TYR A 163 -5.51 -19.62 11.17
C TYR A 163 -4.72 -18.89 12.26
N ALA A 164 -5.28 -17.79 12.75
CA ALA A 164 -4.70 -16.99 13.83
C ALA A 164 -5.82 -16.29 14.61
N ARG A 165 -5.57 -16.01 15.88
CA ARG A 165 -6.41 -15.16 16.72
C ARG A 165 -5.66 -13.91 17.07
N ILE A 166 -6.24 -12.75 16.80
CA ILE A 166 -5.69 -11.43 17.08
C ILE A 166 -6.43 -10.86 18.29
N GLU A 167 -5.74 -10.79 19.40
CA GLU A 167 -6.30 -10.34 20.68
C GLU A 167 -5.89 -8.92 21.05
N THR A 168 -4.76 -8.43 20.48
CA THR A 168 -4.26 -7.08 20.70
C THR A 168 -3.79 -6.45 19.39
N PRO A 169 -3.79 -5.09 19.29
CA PRO A 169 -3.34 -4.39 18.07
C PRO A 169 -1.93 -4.76 17.63
N GLU A 170 -1.01 -5.00 18.57
CA GLU A 170 0.40 -5.26 18.29
C GLU A 170 0.63 -6.60 17.55
N GLN A 171 -0.33 -7.53 17.65
CA GLN A 171 -0.22 -8.83 17.00
C GLN A 171 -0.37 -8.76 15.48
N GLN A 172 -0.88 -7.64 14.96
CA GLN A 172 -1.13 -7.42 13.54
C GLN A 172 0.12 -7.01 12.75
N TYR A 173 1.14 -6.48 13.47
CA TYR A 173 2.36 -5.88 12.92
C TYR A 173 3.62 -6.69 13.25
#